data_6a7f94cddbf6c738c18bdd375a445ead
#
_entry.id   6a7f94cddbf6c738c18bdd375a445ead
#
_cell.length_a   1.000
_cell.length_b   1.000
_cell.length_c   1.000
_cell.angle_alpha   90.00
_cell.angle_beta   90.00
_cell.angle_gamma   90.00
#
_symmetry.space_group_name_H-M   'P 1'
#
loop_
_entity.id
_entity.type
_entity.pdbx_description
1 polymer ?
#
loop_
_entity_poly.entity_id
_entity_poly.type
_entity_poly.pdbx_seq_one_letter_code
_entity_poly.pdbx_strand_id
1 'polypeptide(L)' 'MFDTRKLQGENRKLKIILTDGMYIIGKIISVDDEEDSELGEPGITVLTSEGSYVGLGDSEIQAVKPVD' A
#
# COMPACT_ATOMS: atom_id res chain seq x y z
N MET A 1 -6.64 -10.93 5.25
CA MET A 1 -6.00 -9.61 5.41
C MET A 1 -4.64 -9.64 4.73
N PHE A 2 -4.33 -8.61 3.95
CA PHE A 2 -3.04 -8.50 3.27
C PHE A 2 -1.95 -8.15 4.27
N ASP A 3 -0.75 -8.69 4.08
CA ASP A 3 0.39 -8.38 4.94
C ASP A 3 1.33 -7.42 4.20
N THR A 4 1.24 -6.12 4.52
CA THR A 4 2.03 -5.10 3.85
C THR A 4 3.53 -5.22 4.12
N ARG A 5 3.93 -5.96 5.17
CA ARG A 5 5.36 -6.17 5.45
C ARG A 5 6.06 -6.93 4.33
N LYS A 6 5.30 -7.68 3.52
CA LYS A 6 5.84 -8.37 2.34
C LYS A 6 6.28 -7.40 1.25
N LEU A 7 5.86 -6.15 1.34
CA LEU A 7 6.18 -5.13 0.34
C LEU A 7 7.44 -4.35 0.66
N GLN A 8 8.10 -4.67 1.76
CA GLN A 8 9.35 -4.02 2.15
C GLN A 8 10.38 -4.19 1.06
N GLY A 9 10.97 -3.08 0.62
CA GLY A 9 11.97 -3.10 -0.45
C GLY A 9 11.40 -3.11 -1.86
N GLU A 10 10.08 -3.16 -2.00
CA GLU A 10 9.44 -3.11 -3.32
C GLU A 10 9.50 -1.70 -3.88
N ASN A 11 10.09 -1.53 -5.06
CA ASN A 11 10.25 -0.20 -5.66
C ASN A 11 9.62 -0.08 -7.06
N ARG A 12 8.84 -1.09 -7.46
CA ARG A 12 8.17 -1.06 -8.77
C ARG A 12 6.82 -0.35 -8.65
N LYS A 13 6.31 0.11 -9.79
CA LYS A 13 4.95 0.62 -9.86
C LYS A 13 3.98 -0.55 -9.69
N LEU A 14 3.04 -0.40 -8.80
CA LEU A 14 2.10 -1.46 -8.44
C LEU A 14 0.67 -0.98 -8.57
N LYS A 15 -0.23 -1.96 -8.82
CA LYS A 15 -1.67 -1.76 -8.74
C LYS A 15 -2.13 -2.35 -7.41
N ILE A 16 -2.65 -1.50 -6.54
CA ILE A 16 -3.11 -1.89 -5.22
C ILE A 16 -4.63 -1.93 -5.23
N ILE A 17 -5.19 -3.12 -5.07
CA ILE A 17 -6.63 -3.35 -5.12
C ILE A 17 -7.15 -3.30 -3.69
N LEU A 18 -8.14 -2.45 -3.47
CA LEU A 18 -8.72 -2.21 -2.15
C LEU A 18 -9.94 -3.10 -1.93
N THR A 19 -10.28 -3.29 -0.65
CA THR A 19 -11.40 -4.17 -0.27
C THR A 19 -12.76 -3.64 -0.70
N ASP A 20 -12.86 -2.36 -1.04
CA ASP A 20 -14.11 -1.76 -1.54
C ASP A 20 -14.26 -1.86 -3.05
N GLY A 21 -13.33 -2.52 -3.74
CA GLY A 21 -13.36 -2.68 -5.19
C GLY A 21 -12.62 -1.59 -5.96
N MET A 22 -12.16 -0.55 -5.29
CA MET A 22 -11.34 0.51 -5.90
C MET A 22 -9.89 0.03 -6.04
N TYR A 23 -9.09 0.77 -6.79
CA TYR A 23 -7.66 0.48 -6.88
C TYR A 23 -6.85 1.77 -6.97
N ILE A 24 -5.57 1.66 -6.65
CA ILE A 24 -4.61 2.76 -6.71
C ILE A 24 -3.38 2.25 -7.44
N ILE A 25 -2.84 3.07 -8.34
CA ILE A 25 -1.59 2.76 -9.02
C ILE A 25 -0.51 3.72 -8.53
N GLY A 26 0.62 3.19 -8.10
CA GLY A 26 1.71 4.00 -7.61
C GLY A 26 2.86 3.18 -7.08
N LYS A 27 3.80 3.87 -6.45
CA LYS A 27 4.98 3.24 -5.85
C LYS A 27 4.89 3.32 -4.33
N ILE A 28 5.31 2.26 -3.66
CA ILE A 28 5.36 2.23 -2.21
C ILE A 28 6.62 2.98 -1.77
N ILE A 29 6.44 4.00 -0.95
CA ILE A 29 7.56 4.81 -0.44
C ILE A 29 7.88 4.53 1.02
N SER A 30 6.96 3.93 1.76
CA SER A 30 7.26 3.46 3.11
C SER A 30 6.37 2.29 3.48
N VAL A 31 6.91 1.41 4.33
CA VAL A 31 6.17 0.29 4.91
C VAL A 31 6.32 0.45 6.42
N ASP A 32 5.20 0.62 7.11
CA ASP A 32 5.20 0.88 8.54
C ASP A 32 4.58 -0.28 9.29
N ASP A 33 5.14 -0.64 10.44
CA ASP A 33 4.51 -1.62 11.30
C ASP A 33 3.43 -0.93 12.16
N GLU A 34 2.77 -1.70 13.00
CA GLU A 34 1.62 -1.22 13.75
C GLU A 34 1.99 -0.10 14.74
N GLU A 35 3.23 -0.08 15.22
CA GLU A 35 3.67 0.94 16.19
C GLU A 35 3.94 2.29 15.53
N ASP A 36 4.44 2.26 14.29
CA ASP A 36 4.79 3.48 13.56
C ASP A 36 3.67 4.00 12.67
N SER A 37 2.66 3.18 12.44
CA SER A 37 1.54 3.54 11.59
C SER A 37 0.51 4.36 12.37
N GLU A 38 0.05 5.47 11.77
CA GLU A 38 -1.02 6.26 12.35
C GLU A 38 -2.37 5.53 12.29
N LEU A 39 -2.43 4.43 11.55
CA LEU A 39 -3.68 3.69 11.32
C LEU A 39 -3.96 2.65 12.41
N GLY A 40 -3.02 2.43 13.33
CA GLY A 40 -3.18 1.42 14.37
C GLY A 40 -2.98 -0.02 13.89
N GLU A 41 -2.51 -0.21 12.67
CA GLU A 41 -2.19 -1.51 12.07
C GLU A 41 -1.03 -1.32 11.10
N PRO A 42 -0.33 -2.38 10.72
CA PRO A 42 0.70 -2.26 9.68
C PRO A 42 0.11 -1.70 8.41
N GLY A 43 0.88 -0.91 7.70
CA GLY A 43 0.39 -0.28 6.49
C GLY A 43 1.50 0.26 5.62
N ILE A 44 1.11 0.91 4.55
CA ILE A 44 2.04 1.48 3.57
C ILE A 44 1.64 2.90 3.24
N THR A 45 2.63 3.67 2.75
CA THR A 45 2.37 4.94 2.09
C THR A 45 2.73 4.78 0.62
N VAL A 46 1.80 5.17 -0.23
CA VAL A 46 1.93 5.03 -1.69
C VAL A 46 2.00 6.41 -2.30
N LEU A 47 2.97 6.62 -3.19
CA LEU A 47 3.00 7.80 -4.03
C LEU A 47 2.29 7.41 -5.34
N THR A 48 1.10 7.96 -5.54
CA THR A 48 0.28 7.62 -6.71
C THR A 48 0.87 8.19 -7.98
N SER A 49 0.44 7.67 -9.13
CA SER A 49 0.87 8.19 -10.42
C SER A 49 0.43 9.64 -10.66
N GLU A 50 -0.52 10.14 -9.87
CA GLU A 50 -0.96 11.53 -9.93
C GLU A 50 -0.13 12.46 -9.03
N GLY A 51 0.81 11.90 -8.27
CA GLY A 51 1.68 12.68 -7.40
C GLY A 51 1.15 12.89 -5.98
N SER A 52 0.14 12.13 -5.58
CA SER A 52 -0.45 12.22 -4.24
C SER A 52 0.07 11.11 -3.34
N TYR A 53 0.11 11.38 -2.04
CA TYR A 53 0.48 10.37 -1.04
C TYR A 53 -0.79 9.79 -0.41
N VAL A 54 -0.88 8.47 -0.35
CA VAL A 54 -2.03 7.77 0.22
C VAL A 54 -1.53 6.74 1.24
N GLY A 55 -2.07 6.79 2.45
CA GLY A 55 -1.78 5.79 3.48
C GLY A 55 -2.84 4.69 3.46
N LEU A 56 -2.41 3.43 3.50
CA LEU A 56 -3.29 2.27 3.44
C LEU A 56 -2.87 1.26 4.50
N GLY A 57 -3.83 0.81 5.32
CA GLY A 57 -3.59 -0.24 6.30
C GLY A 57 -3.82 -1.63 5.70
N ASP A 58 -3.31 -2.65 6.36
CA ASP A 58 -3.47 -4.04 5.92
C ASP A 58 -4.93 -4.40 5.66
N SER A 59 -5.84 -3.90 6.50
CA SER A 59 -7.26 -4.22 6.38
C SER A 59 -7.92 -3.60 5.16
N GLU A 60 -7.29 -2.60 4.55
CA GLU A 60 -7.84 -1.89 3.40
C GLU A 60 -7.41 -2.49 2.07
N ILE A 61 -6.41 -3.37 2.09
CA ILE A 61 -5.80 -3.92 0.88
C ILE A 61 -6.31 -5.34 0.64
N GLN A 62 -6.80 -5.59 -0.55
CA GLN A 62 -7.22 -6.92 -0.97
C GLN A 62 -6.09 -7.66 -1.68
N ALA A 63 -5.40 -6.98 -2.60
CA ALA A 63 -4.33 -7.59 -3.39
C ALA A 63 -3.40 -6.51 -3.93
N VAL A 64 -2.18 -6.92 -4.27
CA VAL A 64 -1.19 -6.04 -4.90
C VAL A 64 -0.61 -6.78 -6.10
N LYS A 65 -0.56 -6.12 -7.26
CA LYS A 65 -0.06 -6.71 -8.51
C LYS A 65 0.90 -5.75 -9.20
N PRO A 66 1.92 -6.27 -9.89
CA PRO A 66 2.76 -5.42 -10.74
C PRO A 66 1.93 -4.84 -11.88
N VAL A 67 2.25 -3.61 -12.27
CA VAL A 67 1.57 -2.95 -13.39
C VAL A 67 2.15 -3.39 -14.73
N ASP A 68 3.40 -3.76 -14.75
CA ASP A 68 4.13 -4.18 -15.97
C ASP A 68 3.67 -5.54 -16.48
#